data_9c7793738043f2c1483b97272a25f081
#
_entry.id   9c7793738043f2c1483b97272a25f081
#
_cell.length_a   1.000
_cell.length_b   1.000
_cell.length_c   1.000
_cell.angle_alpha   90.00
_cell.angle_beta   90.00
_cell.angle_gamma   90.00
#
_symmetry.space_group_name_H-M   'P 1'
#
loop_
_entity.id
_entity.type
_entity.pdbx_description
1 polymer ?
#
loop_
_entity_poly.entity_id
_entity_poly.type
_entity_poly.pdbx_seq_one_letter_code
_entity_poly.pdbx_strand_id
1 'polypeptide(L)'
;MASLAAKVYLIVRKPYLRASKAMQDRTLANPKIEVLFEHNTEGLFGENGVEGAHVVYRKGEPDEKRYDIAIDGFFLAIGHKPNSDVFKKYLKTDETGFFVPADASGVKTLVPGVFVAGDVADPHYRQAINAAASGCRAAMEAERYLSSK
;
A
#
# COMPACT_ATOMS: atom_id res chain seq x y z
N MET A 1 15.41 0.50 -4.57
CA MET A 1 15.60 1.90 -4.99
C MET A 1 17.08 2.29 -4.94
N ALA A 2 17.76 2.32 -3.81
CA ALA A 2 19.14 2.77 -3.67
C ALA A 2 20.19 1.99 -4.52
N SER A 3 19.90 0.77 -4.96
CA SER A 3 20.74 0.03 -5.91
C SER A 3 20.65 0.54 -7.35
N LEU A 4 19.57 1.22 -7.70
CA LEU A 4 19.29 1.69 -9.07
C LEU A 4 19.47 3.21 -9.20
N ALA A 5 19.12 3.96 -8.18
CA ALA A 5 19.19 5.42 -8.19
C ALA A 5 20.56 5.93 -7.69
N ALA A 6 20.94 7.12 -8.15
CA ALA A 6 22.10 7.85 -7.63
C ALA A 6 21.82 8.37 -6.21
N LYS A 7 20.62 8.87 -5.98
CA LYS A 7 20.13 9.36 -4.67
C LYS A 7 18.67 8.98 -4.46
N VAL A 8 18.27 8.75 -3.22
CA VAL A 8 16.89 8.47 -2.81
C VAL A 8 16.51 9.40 -1.66
N TYR A 9 15.48 10.18 -1.84
CA TYR A 9 14.81 10.91 -0.76
C TYR A 9 13.69 10.03 -0.19
N LEU A 10 13.77 9.69 1.09
CA LEU A 10 12.74 8.95 1.81
C LEU A 10 11.91 9.95 2.62
N ILE A 11 10.75 10.33 2.10
CA ILE A 11 9.85 11.29 2.75
C ILE A 11 9.02 10.57 3.82
N VAL A 12 9.10 11.02 5.08
CA VAL A 12 8.47 10.41 6.23
C VAL A 12 7.71 11.47 7.04
N ARG A 13 6.39 11.30 7.20
CA ARG A 13 5.54 12.25 7.93
C ARG A 13 5.81 12.33 9.44
N LYS A 14 6.45 11.30 10.00
CA LYS A 14 6.74 11.21 11.44
C LYS A 14 8.22 11.51 11.71
N PRO A 15 8.61 11.90 12.92
CA PRO A 15 10.02 12.09 13.29
C PRO A 15 10.78 10.77 13.48
N TYR A 16 10.20 9.63 13.07
CA TYR A 16 10.77 8.30 13.21
C TYR A 16 10.31 7.36 12.09
N LEU A 17 11.11 6.34 11.82
CA LEU A 17 10.77 5.25 10.90
C LEU A 17 9.96 4.16 11.63
N ARG A 18 8.98 3.56 10.94
CA ARG A 18 8.15 2.47 11.48
C ARG A 18 8.69 1.06 11.19
N ALA A 19 9.75 0.94 10.41
CA ALA A 19 10.35 -0.33 10.04
C ALA A 19 10.97 -1.05 11.26
N SER A 20 11.36 -2.32 11.11
CA SER A 20 12.18 -3.03 12.10
C SER A 20 13.50 -2.31 12.33
N LYS A 21 14.10 -2.48 13.52
CA LYS A 21 15.37 -1.81 13.87
C LYS A 21 16.47 -2.07 12.85
N ALA A 22 16.61 -3.33 12.40
CA ALA A 22 17.60 -3.70 11.37
C ALA A 22 17.39 -2.95 10.04
N MET A 23 16.13 -2.74 9.62
CA MET A 23 15.83 -1.98 8.39
C MET A 23 16.06 -0.49 8.58
N GLN A 24 15.76 0.06 9.75
CA GLN A 24 16.08 1.45 10.09
C GLN A 24 17.58 1.70 9.99
N ASP A 25 18.38 0.86 10.66
CA ASP A 25 19.86 0.97 10.67
C ASP A 25 20.44 0.87 9.25
N ARG A 26 19.97 -0.07 8.45
CA ARG A 26 20.38 -0.21 7.03
C ARG A 26 20.02 1.01 6.19
N THR A 27 18.85 1.60 6.42
CA THR A 27 18.38 2.78 5.70
C THR A 27 19.22 4.00 6.07
N LEU A 28 19.42 4.24 7.36
CA LEU A 28 20.16 5.39 7.88
C LEU A 28 21.66 5.30 7.57
N ALA A 29 22.22 4.09 7.49
CA ALA A 29 23.64 3.87 7.13
C ALA A 29 23.90 3.95 5.62
N ASN A 30 22.86 4.00 4.77
CA ASN A 30 23.07 4.01 3.32
C ASN A 30 23.35 5.44 2.81
N PRO A 31 24.56 5.72 2.24
CA PRO A 31 24.95 7.07 1.84
C PRO A 31 24.11 7.63 0.67
N LYS A 32 23.36 6.79 -0.03
CA LYS A 32 22.46 7.22 -1.11
C LYS A 32 21.06 7.59 -0.62
N ILE A 33 20.73 7.32 0.63
CA ILE A 33 19.39 7.58 1.18
C ILE A 33 19.45 8.77 2.12
N GLU A 34 18.73 9.81 1.77
CA GLU A 34 18.43 10.94 2.65
C GLU A 34 17.02 10.83 3.18
N VAL A 35 16.85 10.73 4.50
CA VAL A 35 15.54 10.66 5.13
C VAL A 35 15.07 12.05 5.50
N LEU A 36 13.96 12.47 4.89
CA LEU A 36 13.28 13.73 5.18
C LEU A 36 12.17 13.46 6.20
N PHE A 37 12.52 13.56 7.49
CA PHE A 37 11.55 13.39 8.58
C PHE A 37 10.61 14.59 8.67
N GLU A 38 9.38 14.34 9.13
CA GLU A 38 8.32 15.34 9.31
C GLU A 38 7.97 16.08 8.00
N HIS A 39 8.18 15.41 6.85
CA HIS A 39 7.86 15.95 5.53
C HIS A 39 6.65 15.28 4.90
N ASN A 40 5.92 16.05 4.10
CA ASN A 40 4.87 15.59 3.19
C ASN A 40 5.20 16.06 1.77
N THR A 41 4.69 15.33 0.77
CA THR A 41 4.67 15.76 -0.62
C THR A 41 3.32 16.43 -0.89
N GLU A 42 3.32 17.63 -1.48
CA GLU A 42 2.10 18.34 -1.87
C GLU A 42 1.80 18.22 -3.36
N GLY A 43 2.81 17.95 -4.19
CA GLY A 43 2.64 17.76 -5.62
C GLY A 43 3.92 17.37 -6.30
N LEU A 44 3.80 17.04 -7.57
CA LEU A 44 4.91 16.78 -8.48
C LEU A 44 4.87 17.81 -9.62
N PHE A 45 6.00 18.09 -10.23
CA PHE A 45 6.10 18.93 -11.41
C PHE A 45 7.06 18.35 -12.45
N GLY A 46 6.92 18.81 -13.70
CA GLY A 46 7.70 18.44 -14.85
C GLY A 46 6.87 18.52 -16.14
N GLU A 47 7.49 18.73 -17.29
CA GLU A 47 6.81 18.85 -18.59
C GLU A 47 6.66 17.49 -19.30
N ASN A 48 7.74 16.71 -19.43
CA ASN A 48 7.77 15.44 -20.14
C ASN A 48 7.93 14.23 -19.23
N GLY A 49 7.82 14.43 -17.91
CA GLY A 49 7.99 13.44 -16.86
C GLY A 49 8.11 14.10 -15.50
N VAL A 50 8.45 13.34 -14.49
CA VAL A 50 8.70 13.88 -13.15
C VAL A 50 10.09 14.54 -13.15
N GLU A 51 10.16 15.82 -12.86
CA GLU A 51 11.39 16.62 -12.73
C GLU A 51 11.61 17.10 -11.30
N GLY A 52 10.52 17.09 -10.48
CA GLY A 52 10.64 17.47 -9.10
C GLY A 52 9.38 17.24 -8.29
N ALA A 53 9.48 17.53 -6.99
CA ALA A 53 8.38 17.44 -6.05
C ALA A 53 8.35 18.66 -5.13
N HIS A 54 7.15 19.20 -4.89
CA HIS A 54 6.87 20.18 -3.85
C HIS A 54 6.78 19.46 -2.52
N VAL A 55 7.65 19.78 -1.57
CA VAL A 55 7.68 19.19 -0.25
C VAL A 55 7.45 20.23 0.84
N VAL A 56 6.83 19.81 1.92
CA VAL A 56 6.55 20.65 3.08
C VAL A 56 7.07 19.96 4.34
N TYR A 57 7.91 20.65 5.08
CA TYR A 57 8.38 20.29 6.40
C TYR A 57 7.37 20.77 7.45
N ARG A 58 7.00 19.90 8.40
CA ARG A 58 6.11 20.17 9.53
C ARG A 58 4.83 20.90 9.15
N LYS A 59 4.11 20.33 8.18
CA LYS A 59 2.86 20.89 7.65
C LYS A 59 1.85 21.20 8.76
N GLY A 60 1.41 22.46 8.82
CA GLY A 60 0.45 22.95 9.81
C GLY A 60 1.07 23.42 11.14
N GLU A 61 2.39 23.38 11.28
CA GLU A 61 3.12 23.85 12.46
C GLU A 61 3.66 25.28 12.25
N PRO A 62 3.99 26.03 13.33
CA PRO A 62 4.47 27.40 13.23
C PRO A 62 5.78 27.58 12.44
N ASP A 63 6.58 26.53 12.35
CA ASP A 63 7.86 26.51 11.62
C ASP A 63 7.76 25.77 10.28
N GLU A 64 6.57 25.65 9.71
CA GLU A 64 6.33 25.08 8.39
C GLU A 64 7.25 25.72 7.34
N LYS A 65 7.89 24.86 6.51
CA LYS A 65 8.71 25.27 5.37
C LYS A 65 8.33 24.51 4.13
N ARG A 66 8.17 25.22 3.01
CA ARG A 66 7.91 24.65 1.68
C ARG A 66 9.13 24.87 0.80
N TYR A 67 9.50 23.84 0.05
CA TYR A 67 10.59 23.92 -0.92
C TYR A 67 10.44 22.79 -1.95
N ASP A 68 11.21 22.90 -3.03
CA ASP A 68 11.20 21.94 -4.10
C ASP A 68 12.46 21.05 -4.03
N ILE A 69 12.29 19.79 -4.39
CA ILE A 69 13.40 18.85 -4.60
C ILE A 69 13.39 18.37 -6.05
N ALA A 70 14.56 18.33 -6.69
CA ALA A 70 14.71 17.74 -8.01
C ALA A 70 14.75 16.21 -7.90
N ILE A 71 13.93 15.53 -8.68
CA ILE A 71 13.85 14.06 -8.76
C ILE A 71 13.46 13.63 -10.17
N ASP A 72 13.92 12.46 -10.61
CA ASP A 72 13.59 11.85 -11.90
C ASP A 72 12.47 10.81 -11.79
N GLY A 73 12.01 10.50 -10.59
CA GLY A 73 10.96 9.53 -10.35
C GLY A 73 10.39 9.60 -8.94
N PHE A 74 9.11 9.26 -8.80
CA PHE A 74 8.40 9.29 -7.53
C PHE A 74 7.65 7.97 -7.28
N PHE A 75 7.78 7.44 -6.08
CA PHE A 75 7.10 6.22 -5.64
C PHE A 75 6.22 6.48 -4.42
N LEU A 76 4.94 6.29 -4.58
CA LEU A 76 3.97 6.44 -3.51
C LEU A 76 3.89 5.16 -2.68
N ALA A 77 4.60 5.13 -1.55
CA ALA A 77 4.70 3.97 -0.65
C ALA A 77 3.98 4.20 0.69
N ILE A 78 2.76 4.77 0.65
CA ILE A 78 1.97 5.16 1.84
C ILE A 78 0.99 4.10 2.32
N GLY A 79 0.99 2.92 1.72
CA GLY A 79 0.09 1.81 2.01
C GLY A 79 -0.92 1.55 0.88
N HIS A 80 -1.85 0.64 1.15
CA HIS A 80 -2.85 0.20 0.19
C HIS A 80 -4.25 0.42 0.77
N LYS A 81 -5.18 0.80 -0.08
CA LYS A 81 -6.62 0.75 0.18
C LYS A 81 -7.20 -0.38 -0.68
N PRO A 82 -7.97 -1.32 -0.12
CA PRO A 82 -8.61 -2.36 -0.92
C PRO A 82 -9.64 -1.73 -1.87
N ASN A 83 -9.72 -2.24 -3.09
CA ASN A 83 -10.68 -1.76 -4.08
C ASN A 83 -12.06 -2.42 -3.90
N SER A 84 -12.62 -2.27 -2.72
CA SER A 84 -13.86 -2.90 -2.26
C SER A 84 -15.09 -1.99 -2.34
N ASP A 85 -14.91 -0.70 -2.60
CA ASP A 85 -15.98 0.31 -2.53
C ASP A 85 -17.21 -0.03 -3.40
N VAL A 86 -17.01 -0.73 -4.54
CA VAL A 86 -18.08 -1.14 -5.46
C VAL A 86 -19.04 -2.15 -4.81
N PHE A 87 -18.53 -3.03 -3.95
CA PHE A 87 -19.31 -4.15 -3.39
C PHE A 87 -19.54 -4.07 -1.87
N LYS A 88 -18.97 -3.08 -1.18
CA LYS A 88 -19.04 -2.97 0.29
C LYS A 88 -20.45 -2.89 0.88
N LYS A 89 -21.45 -2.49 0.09
CA LYS A 89 -22.86 -2.49 0.51
C LYS A 89 -23.54 -3.86 0.40
N TYR A 90 -22.91 -4.81 -0.27
CA TYR A 90 -23.42 -6.17 -0.46
C TYR A 90 -22.62 -7.22 0.31
N LEU A 91 -21.31 -6.95 0.52
CA LEU A 91 -20.38 -7.86 1.16
C LEU A 91 -19.82 -7.25 2.43
N LYS A 92 -19.61 -8.08 3.44
CA LYS A 92 -19.02 -7.65 4.72
C LYS A 92 -17.58 -7.21 4.52
N THR A 93 -17.23 -6.03 5.04
CA THR A 93 -15.86 -5.52 5.12
C THR A 93 -15.46 -5.31 6.59
N ASP A 94 -14.15 -5.31 6.84
CA ASP A 94 -13.59 -4.82 8.10
C ASP A 94 -13.54 -3.28 8.14
N GLU A 95 -13.02 -2.73 9.24
CA GLU A 95 -12.90 -1.28 9.45
C GLU A 95 -11.96 -0.60 8.44
N THR A 96 -11.02 -1.35 7.85
CA THR A 96 -10.05 -0.87 6.86
C THR A 96 -10.52 -1.08 5.43
N GLY A 97 -11.67 -1.73 5.23
CA GLY A 97 -12.34 -1.92 3.96
C GLY A 97 -12.02 -3.25 3.26
N PHE A 98 -11.25 -4.16 3.85
CA PHE A 98 -11.02 -5.48 3.29
C PHE A 98 -12.25 -6.38 3.45
N PHE A 99 -12.56 -7.19 2.43
CA PHE A 99 -13.65 -8.16 2.56
C PHE A 99 -13.32 -9.23 3.60
N VAL A 100 -14.33 -9.54 4.42
CA VAL A 100 -14.24 -10.55 5.47
C VAL A 100 -14.90 -11.84 4.97
N PRO A 101 -14.13 -12.94 4.77
CA PRO A 101 -14.72 -14.23 4.45
C PRO A 101 -15.70 -14.72 5.52
N ALA A 102 -16.68 -15.51 5.11
CA ALA A 102 -17.75 -15.98 5.99
C ALA A 102 -17.40 -17.29 6.73
N ASP A 103 -16.40 -18.03 6.24
CA ASP A 103 -16.03 -19.34 6.79
C ASP A 103 -14.50 -19.59 6.75
N ALA A 104 -14.11 -20.75 7.24
CA ALA A 104 -12.71 -21.18 7.33
C ALA A 104 -12.05 -21.43 5.96
N SER A 105 -12.81 -21.50 4.84
CA SER A 105 -12.22 -21.57 3.50
C SER A 105 -11.41 -20.32 3.18
N GLY A 106 -11.76 -19.21 3.82
CA GLY A 106 -11.15 -17.91 3.63
C GLY A 106 -11.50 -17.23 2.31
N VAL A 107 -12.52 -17.72 1.60
CA VAL A 107 -12.93 -17.18 0.30
C VAL A 107 -14.44 -17.08 0.10
N LYS A 108 -15.27 -17.79 0.86
CA LYS A 108 -16.73 -17.67 0.77
C LYS A 108 -17.21 -16.38 1.42
N THR A 109 -18.26 -15.81 0.85
CA THR A 109 -18.97 -14.66 1.44
C THR A 109 -20.29 -15.09 2.06
N LEU A 110 -20.97 -14.15 2.73
CA LEU A 110 -22.34 -14.39 3.21
C LEU A 110 -23.36 -14.48 2.07
N VAL A 111 -22.99 -14.07 0.86
CA VAL A 111 -23.85 -14.15 -0.32
C VAL A 111 -23.56 -15.45 -1.07
N PRO A 112 -24.52 -16.39 -1.17
CA PRO A 112 -24.32 -17.66 -1.84
C PRO A 112 -23.88 -17.48 -3.31
N GLY A 113 -22.83 -18.21 -3.72
CA GLY A 113 -22.26 -18.12 -5.06
C GLY A 113 -21.35 -16.93 -5.29
N VAL A 114 -21.07 -16.13 -4.28
CA VAL A 114 -20.09 -15.02 -4.34
C VAL A 114 -18.87 -15.37 -3.49
N PHE A 115 -17.70 -15.24 -4.10
CA PHE A 115 -16.40 -15.55 -3.49
C PHE A 115 -15.48 -14.34 -3.55
N VAL A 116 -14.58 -14.22 -2.60
CA VAL A 116 -13.54 -13.17 -2.53
C VAL A 116 -12.15 -13.78 -2.52
N ALA A 117 -11.22 -13.18 -3.24
CA ALA A 117 -9.84 -13.64 -3.29
C ALA A 117 -8.88 -12.49 -3.61
N GLY A 118 -7.58 -12.70 -3.39
CA GLY A 118 -6.54 -11.74 -3.66
C GLY A 118 -6.43 -10.65 -2.60
N ASP A 119 -5.72 -9.59 -2.95
CA ASP A 119 -5.38 -8.49 -2.04
C ASP A 119 -6.59 -7.81 -1.40
N VAL A 120 -7.74 -7.84 -2.06
CA VAL A 120 -8.99 -7.24 -1.56
C VAL A 120 -9.56 -7.94 -0.30
N ALA A 121 -9.10 -9.16 -0.02
CA ALA A 121 -9.45 -9.95 1.16
C ALA A 121 -8.23 -10.32 2.02
N ASP A 122 -7.06 -9.71 1.77
CA ASP A 122 -5.83 -9.93 2.54
C ASP A 122 -5.33 -8.63 3.19
N PRO A 123 -5.74 -8.32 4.43
CA PRO A 123 -5.28 -7.11 5.12
C PRO A 123 -3.82 -7.16 5.56
N HIS A 124 -3.15 -8.34 5.54
CA HIS A 124 -1.86 -8.56 6.19
C HIS A 124 -0.70 -8.69 5.21
N TYR A 125 -0.77 -9.62 4.26
CA TYR A 125 0.39 -10.04 3.46
C TYR A 125 0.47 -9.34 2.11
N ARG A 126 -0.63 -9.34 1.34
CA ARG A 126 -0.73 -8.70 0.01
C ARG A 126 0.43 -9.08 -0.90
N GLN A 127 0.68 -10.39 -0.98
CA GLN A 127 1.73 -10.97 -1.80
C GLN A 127 1.12 -11.78 -2.94
N ALA A 128 1.78 -11.76 -4.10
CA ALA A 128 1.30 -12.47 -5.30
C ALA A 128 1.01 -13.95 -5.04
N ILE A 129 1.82 -14.62 -4.24
CA ILE A 129 1.61 -16.04 -3.89
C ILE A 129 0.34 -16.24 -3.06
N ASN A 130 0.03 -15.34 -2.12
CA ASN A 130 -1.20 -15.41 -1.31
C ASN A 130 -2.43 -15.12 -2.18
N ALA A 131 -2.33 -14.16 -3.09
CA ALA A 131 -3.40 -13.85 -4.05
C ALA A 131 -3.68 -15.05 -4.95
N ALA A 132 -2.65 -15.70 -5.50
CA ALA A 132 -2.78 -16.92 -6.31
C ALA A 132 -3.42 -18.08 -5.52
N ALA A 133 -2.97 -18.32 -4.29
CA ALA A 133 -3.51 -19.38 -3.43
C ALA A 133 -4.98 -19.13 -3.06
N SER A 134 -5.37 -17.91 -2.75
CA SER A 134 -6.77 -17.58 -2.47
C SER A 134 -7.63 -17.67 -3.73
N GLY A 135 -7.12 -17.28 -4.89
CA GLY A 135 -7.79 -17.46 -6.18
C GLY A 135 -8.06 -18.92 -6.51
N CYS A 136 -7.06 -19.80 -6.30
CA CYS A 136 -7.24 -21.23 -6.45
C CYS A 136 -8.34 -21.77 -5.53
N ARG A 137 -8.33 -21.42 -4.25
CA ARG A 137 -9.39 -21.82 -3.30
C ARG A 137 -10.78 -21.31 -3.74
N ALA A 138 -10.89 -20.06 -4.18
CA ALA A 138 -12.14 -19.50 -4.65
C ALA A 138 -12.68 -20.26 -5.87
N ALA A 139 -11.83 -20.64 -6.82
CA ALA A 139 -12.22 -21.42 -7.98
C ALA A 139 -12.73 -22.82 -7.57
N MET A 140 -12.04 -23.50 -6.67
CA MET A 140 -12.49 -24.81 -6.14
C MET A 140 -13.82 -24.73 -5.40
N GLU A 141 -14.03 -23.69 -4.60
CA GLU A 141 -15.32 -23.50 -3.89
C GLU A 141 -16.44 -23.11 -4.86
N ALA A 142 -16.15 -22.38 -5.93
CA ALA A 142 -17.12 -22.07 -6.98
C ALA A 142 -17.54 -23.33 -7.73
N GLU A 143 -16.61 -24.22 -8.08
CA GLU A 143 -16.90 -25.53 -8.70
C GLU A 143 -17.80 -26.40 -7.79
N ARG A 144 -17.44 -26.51 -6.49
CA ARG A 144 -18.26 -27.24 -5.52
C ARG A 144 -19.67 -26.67 -5.41
N TYR A 145 -19.79 -25.34 -5.37
CA TYR A 145 -21.09 -24.67 -5.32
C TYR A 145 -21.95 -24.97 -6.54
N LEU A 146 -21.36 -24.96 -7.74
CA LEU A 146 -22.08 -25.29 -8.98
C LEU A 146 -22.47 -26.76 -9.04
N SER A 147 -21.60 -27.67 -8.61
CA SER A 147 -21.85 -29.11 -8.60
C SER A 147 -22.90 -29.55 -7.56
N SER A 148 -23.23 -28.70 -6.59
CA SER A 148 -24.25 -28.95 -5.56
C SER A 148 -25.64 -28.44 -5.94
N LYS A 149 -25.80 -27.87 -7.11
CA LYS A 149 -27.06 -27.35 -7.66
C LYS A 149 -27.72 -28.35 -8.61
#